data_900c3dbc88133531b0ce6c90f464e3e8
#
_entry.id   900c3dbc88133531b0ce6c90f464e3e8
#
_cell.length_a   1.000
_cell.length_b   1.000
_cell.length_c   1.000
_cell.angle_alpha   90.00
_cell.angle_beta   90.00
_cell.angle_gamma   90.00
#
_symmetry.space_group_name_H-M   'P 1'
#
loop_
_entity.id
_entity.type
_entity.pdbx_description
1 polymer ?
#
loop_
_entity_poly.entity_id
_entity_poly.type
_entity_poly.pdbx_seq_one_letter_code
_entity_poly.pdbx_strand_id
1 'polypeptide(L)'
;PKSAKMKTAYVSAPLVGSIQCGCPEEEQEMVEEYVSLPVSMFGNGEFYILRAKGDSMVDAGFEEDDLLVIERDCPASEGDIVVALDPDNQNTLKRFAGYDEDTESYLLAYENEDKYPGKVIRVKSFKVQGVARHVIKSL
;
A
#
# COMPACT_ATOMS: atom_id res chain seq x y z
N PRO A 1 26.16 29.48 -7.28
CA PRO A 1 25.96 28.82 -8.55
C PRO A 1 25.93 27.29 -8.41
N LYS A 2 26.49 26.78 -7.35
CA LYS A 2 26.47 25.33 -7.14
C LYS A 2 25.05 24.81 -6.99
N SER A 3 24.23 25.55 -6.25
CA SER A 3 22.85 25.12 -6.04
C SER A 3 22.06 25.06 -7.33
N ALA A 4 22.40 25.89 -8.31
CA ALA A 4 21.71 25.90 -9.59
C ALA A 4 21.91 24.59 -10.36
N LYS A 5 22.94 23.82 -10.00
CA LYS A 5 23.23 22.54 -10.67
C LYS A 5 22.58 21.38 -9.97
N MET A 6 22.01 21.59 -8.81
CA MET A 6 21.39 20.54 -8.03
C MET A 6 19.93 20.38 -8.50
N LYS A 7 19.77 19.58 -9.55
CA LYS A 7 18.46 19.30 -10.06
C LYS A 7 17.80 18.26 -9.20
N THR A 8 16.59 18.55 -8.75
CA THR A 8 15.81 17.58 -8.03
C THR A 8 15.01 16.77 -9.05
N ALA A 9 15.23 15.47 -9.04
CA ALA A 9 14.42 14.57 -9.85
C ALA A 9 13.16 14.20 -9.09
N TYR A 10 12.07 14.08 -9.83
CA TYR A 10 10.78 13.72 -9.27
C TYR A 10 10.19 12.57 -10.06
N VAL A 11 9.38 11.77 -9.39
CA VAL A 11 8.51 10.80 -10.06
C VAL A 11 7.07 11.25 -9.83
N SER A 12 6.22 11.02 -10.82
CA SER A 12 4.81 11.36 -10.73
C SER A 12 4.05 10.16 -10.20
N ALA A 13 3.28 10.37 -9.14
CA ALA A 13 2.49 9.31 -8.52
C ALA A 13 1.01 9.71 -8.53
N PRO A 14 0.11 8.88 -9.08
CA PRO A 14 -1.30 9.18 -9.00
C PRO A 14 -1.82 8.99 -7.57
N LEU A 15 -2.60 9.95 -7.11
CA LEU A 15 -3.30 9.86 -5.84
C LEU A 15 -4.69 9.30 -6.13
N VAL A 16 -4.99 8.16 -5.53
CA VAL A 16 -6.27 7.48 -5.73
C VAL A 16 -7.02 7.36 -4.40
N GLY A 17 -8.34 7.50 -4.46
CA GLY A 17 -9.16 7.36 -3.26
C GLY A 17 -9.41 5.91 -2.88
N SER A 18 -9.42 5.03 -3.87
CA SER A 18 -9.60 3.61 -3.63
C SER A 18 -9.13 2.84 -4.84
N ILE A 19 -8.90 1.55 -4.65
CA ILE A 19 -8.51 0.62 -5.71
C ILE A 19 -9.68 -0.33 -5.93
N GLN A 20 -10.13 -0.45 -7.18
CA GLN A 20 -11.27 -1.29 -7.53
C GLN A 20 -10.80 -2.61 -8.11
N CYS A 21 -11.38 -3.71 -7.63
CA CYS A 21 -11.24 -5.05 -8.24
C CYS A 21 -9.82 -5.49 -8.56
N GLY A 22 -8.83 -4.87 -7.95
CA GLY A 22 -7.46 -5.31 -8.01
C GLY A 22 -6.74 -5.16 -9.34
N CYS A 23 -7.24 -4.35 -10.25
CA CYS A 23 -6.58 -4.11 -11.52
C CYS A 23 -6.03 -2.69 -11.57
N PRO A 24 -4.70 -2.51 -11.39
CA PRO A 24 -4.12 -1.16 -11.30
C PRO A 24 -4.37 -0.30 -12.52
N GLU A 25 -4.47 -0.89 -13.71
CA GLU A 25 -4.71 -0.14 -14.94
C GLU A 25 -6.09 0.52 -14.94
N GLU A 26 -7.04 -0.02 -14.20
CA GLU A 26 -8.39 0.52 -14.14
C GLU A 26 -8.51 1.69 -13.19
N GLU A 27 -7.47 1.95 -12.42
CA GLU A 27 -7.46 3.01 -11.41
C GLU A 27 -7.41 4.41 -12.01
N GLN A 28 -7.11 4.54 -13.28
CA GLN A 28 -6.99 5.86 -13.90
C GLN A 28 -8.26 6.69 -13.76
N GLU A 29 -9.41 6.05 -13.70
CA GLU A 29 -10.67 6.74 -13.49
C GLU A 29 -10.85 7.19 -12.05
N MET A 30 -10.02 6.66 -11.13
CA MET A 30 -10.09 6.97 -9.71
C MET A 30 -9.03 7.98 -9.27
N VAL A 31 -8.23 8.49 -10.21
CA VAL A 31 -7.16 9.41 -9.89
C VAL A 31 -7.71 10.78 -9.55
N GLU A 32 -7.39 11.25 -8.35
CA GLU A 32 -7.78 12.59 -7.89
C GLU A 32 -6.80 13.64 -8.42
N GLU A 33 -5.51 13.33 -8.36
CA GLU A 33 -4.47 14.22 -8.86
C GLU A 33 -3.17 13.44 -9.00
N TYR A 34 -2.19 14.04 -9.64
CA TYR A 34 -0.83 13.48 -9.73
C TYR A 34 0.08 14.28 -8.81
N VAL A 35 0.83 13.57 -7.98
CA VAL A 35 1.72 14.17 -6.98
C VAL A 35 3.15 13.93 -7.40
N SER A 36 3.98 14.97 -7.36
CA SER A 36 5.40 14.85 -7.66
C SER A 36 6.15 14.45 -6.39
N LEU A 37 6.78 13.29 -6.43
CA LEU A 37 7.53 12.77 -5.29
C LEU A 37 9.03 12.92 -5.56
N PRO A 38 9.78 13.61 -4.68
CA PRO A 38 11.23 13.75 -4.87
C PRO A 38 11.91 12.38 -4.80
N VAL A 39 12.72 12.07 -5.79
CA VAL A 39 13.47 10.82 -5.82
C VAL A 39 14.43 10.73 -4.63
N SER A 40 14.95 11.87 -4.17
CA SER A 40 15.86 11.90 -3.03
C SER A 40 15.22 11.39 -1.74
N MET A 41 13.89 11.48 -1.62
CA MET A 41 13.17 11.03 -0.43
C MET A 41 12.54 9.65 -0.61
N PHE A 42 12.00 9.38 -1.79
CA PHE A 42 11.17 8.22 -2.01
C PHE A 42 11.80 7.17 -2.92
N GLY A 43 12.89 7.53 -3.59
CA GLY A 43 13.50 6.63 -4.55
C GLY A 43 12.88 6.76 -5.93
N ASN A 44 13.42 6.02 -6.88
CA ASN A 44 13.04 6.10 -8.28
C ASN A 44 12.20 4.88 -8.69
N GLY A 45 11.14 4.61 -7.94
CA GLY A 45 10.23 3.51 -8.22
C GLY A 45 8.97 3.97 -8.91
N GLU A 46 8.11 3.01 -9.21
CA GLU A 46 6.77 3.30 -9.68
C GLU A 46 5.84 3.30 -8.49
N PHE A 47 5.27 4.45 -8.21
CA PHE A 47 4.43 4.63 -7.03
C PHE A 47 3.03 5.08 -7.40
N TYR A 48 2.08 4.72 -6.55
CA TYR A 48 0.82 5.42 -6.46
C TYR A 48 0.57 5.76 -5.00
N ILE A 49 -0.34 6.69 -4.76
CA ILE A 49 -0.67 7.13 -3.41
C ILE A 49 -2.11 6.74 -3.14
N LEU A 50 -2.31 6.03 -2.03
CA LEU A 50 -3.63 5.55 -1.64
C LEU A 50 -4.06 6.24 -0.36
N ARG A 51 -5.27 6.75 -0.34
CA ARG A 51 -5.84 7.31 0.87
C ARG A 51 -6.33 6.18 1.77
N ALA A 52 -5.84 6.14 2.99
CA ALA A 52 -6.19 5.08 3.93
C ALA A 52 -7.66 5.17 4.33
N LYS A 53 -8.31 4.02 4.41
CA LYS A 53 -9.70 3.90 4.81
C LYS A 53 -9.82 2.83 5.88
N GLY A 54 -10.71 3.07 6.83
CA GLY A 54 -11.02 2.10 7.86
C GLY A 54 -9.98 2.05 8.97
N ASP A 55 -10.10 1.03 9.80
CA ASP A 55 -9.35 0.95 11.05
C ASP A 55 -8.56 -0.36 11.21
N SER A 56 -8.47 -1.17 10.17
CA SER A 56 -7.84 -2.49 10.29
C SER A 56 -6.34 -2.43 10.55
N MET A 57 -5.70 -1.28 10.36
CA MET A 57 -4.24 -1.14 10.44
C MET A 57 -3.79 -0.03 11.38
N VAL A 58 -4.62 0.33 12.37
CA VAL A 58 -4.28 1.44 13.28
C VAL A 58 -3.03 1.16 14.11
N ASP A 59 -2.78 -0.10 14.47
CA ASP A 59 -1.59 -0.44 15.25
C ASP A 59 -0.30 -0.35 14.43
N ALA A 60 -0.42 -0.31 13.12
CA ALA A 60 0.72 -0.07 12.24
C ALA A 60 1.02 1.42 12.06
N GLY A 61 0.21 2.28 12.70
CA GLY A 61 0.40 3.73 12.62
C GLY A 61 -0.42 4.41 11.55
N PHE A 62 -1.35 3.70 10.92
CA PHE A 62 -2.18 4.27 9.85
C PHE A 62 -3.51 4.71 10.41
N GLU A 63 -3.90 5.94 10.10
CA GLU A 63 -5.20 6.47 10.45
C GLU A 63 -5.97 6.77 9.18
N GLU A 64 -7.29 6.87 9.31
CA GLU A 64 -8.12 7.19 8.17
C GLU A 64 -7.68 8.53 7.56
N ASP A 65 -7.67 8.57 6.23
CA ASP A 65 -7.24 9.71 5.42
C ASP A 65 -5.74 9.96 5.35
N ASP A 66 -4.92 9.13 6.01
CA ASP A 66 -3.47 9.16 5.76
C ASP A 66 -3.21 8.81 4.31
N LEU A 67 -2.12 9.35 3.77
CA LEU A 67 -1.71 9.04 2.40
C LEU A 67 -0.59 8.01 2.44
N LEU A 68 -0.80 6.90 1.78
CA LEU A 68 0.16 5.80 1.73
C LEU A 68 0.86 5.79 0.39
N VAL A 69 2.17 5.84 0.39
CA VAL A 69 2.98 5.74 -0.83
C VAL A 69 3.23 4.27 -1.09
N ILE A 70 2.63 3.77 -2.15
CA ILE A 70 2.63 2.35 -2.50
C ILE A 70 3.54 2.13 -3.71
N GLU A 71 4.48 1.22 -3.59
CA GLU A 71 5.35 0.86 -4.71
C GLU A 71 4.75 -0.30 -5.47
N ARG A 72 4.60 -0.11 -6.80
CA ARG A 72 4.10 -1.16 -7.70
C ARG A 72 5.22 -2.09 -8.11
N ASP A 73 4.84 -3.24 -8.64
CA ASP A 73 5.73 -4.14 -9.36
C ASP A 73 6.99 -4.52 -8.59
N CYS A 74 6.87 -4.61 -7.28
CA CYS A 74 7.95 -5.08 -6.45
C CYS A 74 7.50 -6.32 -5.68
N PRO A 75 8.42 -7.24 -5.40
CA PRO A 75 8.06 -8.42 -4.63
C PRO A 75 7.77 -8.04 -3.18
N ALA A 76 6.81 -8.73 -2.59
CA ALA A 76 6.48 -8.54 -1.18
C ALA A 76 7.17 -9.61 -0.37
N SER A 77 7.69 -9.20 0.78
CA SER A 77 8.32 -10.11 1.74
C SER A 77 7.46 -10.18 2.99
N GLU A 78 7.60 -11.26 3.72
CA GLU A 78 6.91 -11.41 4.99
C GLU A 78 7.26 -10.22 5.90
N GLY A 79 6.23 -9.61 6.49
CA GLY A 79 6.38 -8.42 7.30
C GLY A 79 6.05 -7.12 6.58
N ASP A 80 5.98 -7.16 5.26
CA ASP A 80 5.60 -5.98 4.48
C ASP A 80 4.11 -5.68 4.64
N ILE A 81 3.78 -4.40 4.55
CA ILE A 81 2.38 -3.99 4.46
C ILE A 81 2.05 -3.90 2.98
N VAL A 82 1.02 -4.62 2.57
CA VAL A 82 0.71 -4.80 1.16
C VAL A 82 -0.72 -4.42 0.86
N VAL A 83 -0.94 -3.99 -0.38
CA VAL A 83 -2.28 -3.91 -0.97
C VAL A 83 -2.46 -5.21 -1.75
N ALA A 84 -3.41 -6.02 -1.33
CA ALA A 84 -3.61 -7.34 -1.92
C ALA A 84 -5.09 -7.64 -2.08
N LEU A 85 -5.40 -8.65 -2.88
CA LEU A 85 -6.78 -9.09 -3.04
C LEU A 85 -7.15 -10.07 -1.94
N ASP A 86 -8.29 -9.85 -1.33
CA ASP A 86 -8.85 -10.76 -0.34
C ASP A 86 -9.62 -11.90 -1.04
N PRO A 87 -10.19 -12.87 -0.30
CA PRO A 87 -10.94 -13.97 -0.92
C PRO A 87 -12.13 -13.53 -1.77
N ASP A 88 -12.69 -12.37 -1.48
CA ASP A 88 -13.82 -11.82 -2.23
C ASP A 88 -13.36 -10.97 -3.41
N ASN A 89 -12.06 -11.00 -3.71
CA ASN A 89 -11.45 -10.28 -4.81
C ASN A 89 -11.52 -8.76 -4.65
N GLN A 90 -11.53 -8.32 -3.39
CA GLN A 90 -11.51 -6.89 -3.04
C GLN A 90 -10.11 -6.50 -2.58
N ASN A 91 -9.71 -5.28 -2.88
CA ASN A 91 -8.43 -4.78 -2.40
C ASN A 91 -8.49 -4.54 -0.90
N THR A 92 -7.41 -4.95 -0.23
CA THR A 92 -7.28 -4.75 1.22
C THR A 92 -5.84 -4.39 1.54
N LEU A 93 -5.66 -3.55 2.55
CA LEU A 93 -4.35 -3.17 3.05
C LEU A 93 -4.11 -3.95 4.34
N LYS A 94 -3.12 -4.83 4.34
CA LYS A 94 -2.85 -5.71 5.48
C LYS A 94 -1.36 -5.97 5.57
N ARG A 95 -0.93 -6.53 6.71
CA ARG A 95 0.44 -7.01 6.84
C ARG A 95 0.55 -8.42 6.28
N PHE A 96 1.52 -8.64 5.39
CA PHE A 96 1.78 -9.99 4.90
C PHE A 96 2.46 -10.78 6.01
N ALA A 97 1.78 -11.79 6.51
CA ALA A 97 2.22 -12.56 7.69
C ALA A 97 2.80 -13.92 7.32
N GLY A 98 3.02 -14.19 6.05
CA GLY A 98 3.67 -15.42 5.62
C GLY A 98 2.73 -16.42 5.00
N TYR A 99 3.21 -17.66 4.91
CA TYR A 99 2.48 -18.75 4.28
C TYR A 99 2.26 -19.86 5.32
N ASP A 100 1.03 -20.33 5.41
CA ASP A 100 0.65 -21.42 6.31
C ASP A 100 0.55 -22.72 5.48
N GLU A 101 1.49 -23.65 5.71
CA GLU A 101 1.52 -24.91 4.98
C GLU A 101 0.34 -25.80 5.32
N ASP A 102 -0.16 -25.73 6.54
CA ASP A 102 -1.27 -26.57 6.98
C ASP A 102 -2.55 -26.24 6.22
N THR A 103 -2.82 -24.97 5.99
CA THR A 103 -3.99 -24.53 5.26
C THR A 103 -3.69 -24.22 3.80
N GLU A 104 -2.42 -24.27 3.41
CA GLU A 104 -1.94 -23.93 2.07
C GLU A 104 -2.43 -22.54 1.66
N SER A 105 -2.22 -21.56 2.56
CA SER A 105 -2.74 -20.21 2.40
C SER A 105 -1.68 -19.18 2.74
N TYR A 106 -1.77 -18.04 2.08
CA TYR A 106 -1.03 -16.84 2.49
C TYR A 106 -1.84 -16.09 3.52
N LEU A 107 -1.16 -15.52 4.51
CA LEU A 107 -1.80 -14.87 5.64
C LEU A 107 -1.67 -13.36 5.53
N LEU A 108 -2.79 -12.67 5.63
CA LEU A 108 -2.86 -11.22 5.63
C LEU A 108 -3.42 -10.79 6.98
N ALA A 109 -2.59 -10.15 7.78
CA ALA A 109 -2.92 -9.86 9.17
C ALA A 109 -3.46 -8.45 9.36
N TYR A 110 -4.49 -8.36 10.19
CA TYR A 110 -4.96 -7.08 10.71
C TYR A 110 -3.97 -6.56 11.73
N GLU A 111 -3.91 -5.24 11.89
CA GLU A 111 -3.08 -4.59 12.91
C GLU A 111 -3.96 -3.68 13.74
N ASN A 112 -4.92 -4.28 14.44
CA ASN A 112 -5.82 -3.58 15.36
C ASN A 112 -6.26 -4.61 16.40
N GLU A 113 -5.44 -4.76 17.45
CA GLU A 113 -5.68 -5.79 18.48
C GLU A 113 -6.94 -5.52 19.30
N ASP A 114 -7.30 -4.26 19.50
CA ASP A 114 -8.49 -3.93 20.28
C ASP A 114 -9.75 -4.40 19.60
N LYS A 115 -9.84 -4.20 18.28
CA LYS A 115 -11.06 -4.49 17.53
C LYS A 115 -11.01 -5.84 16.82
N TYR A 116 -9.83 -6.24 16.36
CA TYR A 116 -9.65 -7.46 15.59
C TYR A 116 -8.49 -8.29 16.14
N PRO A 117 -8.58 -8.76 17.39
CA PRO A 117 -7.45 -9.47 18.02
C PRO A 117 -7.07 -10.72 17.25
N GLY A 118 -5.83 -10.79 16.81
CA GLY A 118 -5.27 -11.93 16.10
C GLY A 118 -5.93 -12.27 14.78
N LYS A 119 -6.68 -11.34 14.20
CA LYS A 119 -7.43 -11.62 12.98
C LYS A 119 -6.53 -11.65 11.75
N VAL A 120 -6.70 -12.69 10.94
CA VAL A 120 -6.00 -12.82 9.65
C VAL A 120 -7.00 -13.21 8.56
N ILE A 121 -6.67 -12.83 7.33
CA ILE A 121 -7.38 -13.30 6.15
C ILE A 121 -6.48 -14.32 5.48
N ARG A 122 -7.04 -15.45 5.07
CA ARG A 122 -6.32 -16.49 4.34
C ARG A 122 -6.69 -16.43 2.88
N VAL A 123 -5.68 -16.32 2.02
CA VAL A 123 -5.89 -16.29 0.58
C VAL A 123 -5.07 -17.42 -0.06
N LYS A 124 -5.66 -18.08 -1.03
CA LYS A 124 -4.99 -19.18 -1.73
C LYS A 124 -3.99 -18.68 -2.76
N SER A 125 -4.22 -17.51 -3.29
CA SER A 125 -3.36 -16.90 -4.30
C SER A 125 -2.99 -15.50 -3.80
N PHE A 126 -1.69 -15.24 -3.73
CA PHE A 126 -1.19 -13.96 -3.22
C PHE A 126 -1.03 -12.97 -4.37
N LYS A 127 -2.05 -12.15 -4.57
CA LYS A 127 -2.06 -11.15 -5.63
C LYS A 127 -1.82 -9.78 -5.03
N VAL A 128 -0.59 -9.31 -5.15
CA VAL A 128 -0.15 -8.05 -4.55
C VAL A 128 -0.26 -6.93 -5.58
N GLN A 129 -0.94 -5.86 -5.18
CA GLN A 129 -1.08 -4.65 -6.01
C GLN A 129 0.02 -3.65 -5.70
N GLY A 130 0.72 -3.83 -4.61
CA GLY A 130 1.83 -2.99 -4.23
C GLY A 130 2.20 -3.15 -2.77
N VAL A 131 3.36 -2.59 -2.43
CA VAL A 131 3.89 -2.62 -1.06
C VAL A 131 3.93 -1.20 -0.53
N ALA A 132 3.38 -0.99 0.66
CA ALA A 132 3.38 0.33 1.29
C ALA A 132 4.79 0.65 1.80
N ARG A 133 5.35 1.76 1.34
CA ARG A 133 6.71 2.17 1.69
C ARG A 133 6.74 3.34 2.64
N HIS A 134 5.78 4.25 2.53
CA HIS A 134 5.77 5.48 3.33
C HIS A 134 4.33 5.85 3.67
N VAL A 135 4.19 6.63 4.74
CA VAL A 135 2.91 7.22 5.10
C VAL A 135 3.11 8.73 5.25
N ILE A 136 2.18 9.49 4.72
CA ILE A 136 2.18 10.95 4.84
C ILE A 136 0.97 11.32 5.67
N LYS A 137 1.22 12.00 6.79
CA LYS A 137 0.20 12.40 7.73
C LYS A 137 0.10 13.92 7.80
N SER A 138 -1.12 14.41 7.99
CA SER A 138 -1.33 15.81 8.35
C SER A 138 -1.39 15.92 9.87
N LEU A 139 -0.72 16.90 10.39
CA LEU A 139 -0.72 17.15 11.84
C LEU A 139 -1.84 18.10 12.24
#